data_493449abccf0a01d0f348ac893174cfe
#
_entry.id   493449abccf0a01d0f348ac893174cfe
#
_cell.length_a   1.000
_cell.length_b   1.000
_cell.length_c   1.000
_cell.angle_alpha   90.00
_cell.angle_beta   90.00
_cell.angle_gamma   90.00
#
_symmetry.space_group_name_H-M   'P 1'
#
loop_
_entity.id
_entity.type
_entity.pdbx_description
1 polymer ?
#
loop_
_entity_poly.entity_id
_entity_poly.type
_entity_poly.pdbx_seq_one_letter_code
_entity_poly.pdbx_strand_id
1 'polypeptide(L)'
;MSGEADWFLWSVVATAAVVGVLAWWVWRKGRPFADGDVFRASRLSAGNHLFPTQVLITPTSVVQFTPRWLGRQEESIHMAHIASVKIDTHLLLSNVLIETSGGASPIACHGHRTGDATQMKNLIERYQSDYYRRDAVPGSTGPAGR
;
A
#
# COMPACT_ATOMS: atom_id res chain seq x y z
N MET A 1 -53.00 -2.31 19.32
CA MET A 1 -51.82 -1.47 19.63
C MET A 1 -50.46 -2.20 19.53
N SER A 2 -50.40 -3.45 19.11
CA SER A 2 -49.16 -4.25 18.97
C SER A 2 -48.46 -4.07 17.59
N GLY A 3 -49.21 -3.75 16.54
CA GLY A 3 -48.64 -3.69 15.20
C GLY A 3 -47.68 -2.53 14.92
N GLU A 4 -47.80 -1.40 15.63
CA GLU A 4 -46.92 -0.26 15.43
C GLU A 4 -45.51 -0.45 16.04
N ALA A 5 -45.41 -1.20 17.13
CA ALA A 5 -44.14 -1.53 17.77
C ALA A 5 -43.36 -2.55 16.95
N ASP A 6 -44.05 -3.49 16.30
CA ASP A 6 -43.42 -4.58 15.56
C ASP A 6 -42.72 -4.06 14.29
N TRP A 7 -43.37 -3.20 13.51
CA TRP A 7 -42.76 -2.65 12.31
C TRP A 7 -41.56 -1.73 12.63
N PHE A 8 -41.61 -0.99 13.75
CA PHE A 8 -40.49 -0.19 14.22
C PHE A 8 -39.29 -1.06 14.60
N LEU A 9 -39.51 -2.14 15.35
CA LEU A 9 -38.47 -3.12 15.68
C LEU A 9 -37.83 -3.73 14.43
N TRP A 10 -38.62 -4.14 13.45
CA TRP A 10 -38.11 -4.68 12.20
C TRP A 10 -37.30 -3.65 11.39
N SER A 11 -37.71 -2.38 11.37
CA SER A 11 -36.97 -1.32 10.70
C SER A 11 -35.61 -1.04 11.37
N VAL A 12 -35.53 -1.05 12.69
CA VAL A 12 -34.28 -0.92 13.44
C VAL A 12 -33.34 -2.09 13.18
N VAL A 13 -33.86 -3.32 13.22
CA VAL A 13 -33.07 -4.54 12.91
C VAL A 13 -32.55 -4.52 11.49
N ALA A 14 -33.38 -4.16 10.50
CA ALA A 14 -32.97 -4.05 9.12
C ALA A 14 -31.87 -2.99 8.92
N THR A 15 -32.02 -1.83 9.55
CA THR A 15 -31.02 -0.75 9.49
C THR A 15 -29.70 -1.20 10.12
N ALA A 16 -29.75 -1.83 11.29
CA ALA A 16 -28.57 -2.36 11.97
C ALA A 16 -27.85 -3.42 11.12
N ALA A 17 -28.60 -4.30 10.46
CA ALA A 17 -28.05 -5.31 9.57
C ALA A 17 -27.33 -4.67 8.36
N VAL A 18 -27.95 -3.66 7.72
CA VAL A 18 -27.34 -2.93 6.59
C VAL A 18 -26.06 -2.23 7.04
N VAL A 19 -26.07 -1.53 8.18
CA VAL A 19 -24.88 -0.86 8.74
C VAL A 19 -23.81 -1.89 9.06
N GLY A 20 -24.16 -3.03 9.63
CA GLY A 20 -23.22 -4.12 9.94
C GLY A 20 -22.57 -4.69 8.68
N VAL A 21 -23.34 -4.94 7.62
CA VAL A 21 -22.82 -5.43 6.34
C VAL A 21 -21.89 -4.40 5.69
N LEU A 22 -22.26 -3.11 5.71
CA LEU A 22 -21.43 -2.04 5.18
C LEU A 22 -20.11 -1.91 5.97
N ALA A 23 -20.16 -1.93 7.28
CA ALA A 23 -19.00 -1.88 8.15
C ALA A 23 -18.08 -3.08 7.92
N TRP A 24 -18.64 -4.29 7.82
CA TRP A 24 -17.90 -5.51 7.51
C TRP A 24 -17.25 -5.46 6.11
N TRP A 25 -17.97 -4.95 5.11
CA TRP A 25 -17.46 -4.79 3.75
C TRP A 25 -16.28 -3.80 3.68
N VAL A 26 -16.41 -2.63 4.34
CA VAL A 26 -15.34 -1.64 4.45
C VAL A 26 -14.12 -2.23 5.18
N TRP A 27 -14.34 -2.95 6.27
CA TRP A 27 -13.27 -3.59 7.04
C TRP A 27 -12.55 -4.68 6.21
N ARG A 28 -13.30 -5.50 5.50
CA ARG A 28 -12.74 -6.55 4.62
C ARG A 28 -11.91 -5.95 3.47
N LYS A 29 -12.39 -4.86 2.87
CA LYS A 29 -11.71 -4.19 1.76
C LYS A 29 -10.40 -3.50 2.17
N GLY A 30 -10.27 -3.14 3.44
CA GLY A 30 -9.08 -2.49 4.00
C GLY A 30 -8.02 -3.45 4.54
N ARG A 31 -8.10 -4.77 4.30
CA ARG A 31 -7.08 -5.72 4.77
C ARG A 31 -5.76 -5.52 4.04
N PRO A 32 -4.60 -5.56 4.76
CA PRO A 32 -3.29 -5.49 4.14
C PRO A 32 -3.00 -6.73 3.28
N PHE A 33 -2.02 -6.63 2.41
CA PHE A 33 -1.47 -7.79 1.70
C PHE A 33 -0.98 -8.83 2.69
N ALA A 34 -1.09 -10.11 2.33
CA ALA A 34 -0.72 -11.21 3.20
C ALA A 34 0.81 -11.44 3.25
N ASP A 35 1.53 -11.07 2.19
CA ASP A 35 2.96 -11.36 2.03
C ASP A 35 3.76 -10.11 1.69
N GLY A 36 4.90 -9.92 2.37
CA GLY A 36 5.86 -8.84 2.13
C GLY A 36 5.80 -7.70 3.16
N ASP A 37 6.69 -6.72 2.96
CA ASP A 37 6.77 -5.53 3.80
C ASP A 37 5.72 -4.51 3.37
N VAL A 38 4.59 -4.49 4.09
CA VAL A 38 3.44 -3.65 3.79
C VAL A 38 3.40 -2.43 4.71
N PHE A 39 3.47 -1.25 4.12
CA PHE A 39 3.32 0.03 4.80
C PHE A 39 1.96 0.64 4.49
N ARG A 40 1.25 1.04 5.52
CA ARG A 40 -0.08 1.59 5.41
C ARG A 40 -0.11 3.08 5.74
N ALA A 41 -0.69 3.88 4.86
CA ALA A 41 -0.90 5.30 5.11
C ALA A 41 -1.81 5.53 6.33
N SER A 42 -1.57 6.62 7.06
CA SER A 42 -2.40 7.01 8.19
C SER A 42 -3.78 7.47 7.71
N ARG A 43 -4.83 7.06 8.40
CA ARG A 43 -6.20 7.54 8.16
C ARG A 43 -6.38 9.03 8.47
N LEU A 44 -5.43 9.66 9.17
CA LEU A 44 -5.44 11.09 9.47
C LEU A 44 -4.98 11.94 8.29
N SER A 45 -4.41 11.33 7.25
CA SER A 45 -3.99 12.03 6.03
C SER A 45 -5.16 12.28 5.10
N ALA A 46 -5.17 13.45 4.46
CA ALA A 46 -6.15 13.82 3.46
C ALA A 46 -6.20 12.76 2.33
N GLY A 47 -7.39 12.29 1.98
CA GLY A 47 -7.60 11.26 0.97
C GLY A 47 -7.52 9.81 1.48
N ASN A 48 -7.04 9.56 2.72
CA ASN A 48 -6.85 8.21 3.28
C ASN A 48 -7.87 7.84 4.38
N HIS A 49 -8.93 8.63 4.57
CA HIS A 49 -9.87 8.47 5.69
C HIS A 49 -10.60 7.12 5.69
N LEU A 50 -11.20 6.75 4.55
CA LEU A 50 -11.99 5.52 4.43
C LEU A 50 -11.12 4.33 3.98
N PHE A 51 -10.32 4.53 2.96
CA PHE A 51 -9.50 3.51 2.33
C PHE A 51 -8.04 3.96 2.26
N PRO A 52 -7.24 3.72 3.31
CA PRO A 52 -5.84 4.13 3.31
C PRO A 52 -5.05 3.41 2.23
N THR A 53 -4.21 4.17 1.53
CA THR A 53 -3.25 3.68 0.57
C THR A 53 -2.27 2.73 1.27
N GLN A 54 -1.89 1.67 0.59
CA GLN A 54 -0.91 0.69 1.05
C GLN A 54 0.24 0.61 0.07
N VAL A 55 1.44 0.45 0.59
CA VAL A 55 2.65 0.27 -0.20
C VAL A 55 3.27 -1.06 0.18
N LEU A 56 3.39 -1.95 -0.79
CA LEU A 56 4.07 -3.22 -0.65
C LEU A 56 5.47 -3.09 -1.27
N ILE A 57 6.49 -3.40 -0.50
CA ILE A 57 7.88 -3.41 -0.95
C ILE A 57 8.36 -4.85 -1.00
N THR A 58 8.79 -5.27 -2.18
CA THR A 58 9.37 -6.59 -2.43
C THR A 58 10.80 -6.45 -2.94
N PRO A 59 11.61 -7.51 -2.94
CA PRO A 59 12.96 -7.47 -3.49
C PRO A 59 13.04 -7.08 -4.97
N THR A 60 11.94 -7.19 -5.71
CA THR A 60 11.90 -6.93 -7.16
C THR A 60 11.12 -5.68 -7.55
N SER A 61 10.17 -5.25 -6.73
CA SER A 61 9.27 -4.16 -7.08
C SER A 61 8.68 -3.46 -5.86
N VAL A 62 8.27 -2.21 -6.07
CA VAL A 62 7.41 -1.45 -5.15
C VAL A 62 6.03 -1.35 -5.78
N VAL A 63 5.00 -1.74 -5.03
CA VAL A 63 3.60 -1.72 -5.48
C VAL A 63 2.80 -0.80 -4.57
N GLN A 64 2.26 0.27 -5.14
CA GLN A 64 1.30 1.12 -4.44
C GLN A 64 -0.12 0.66 -4.74
N PHE A 65 -0.87 0.42 -3.70
CA PHE A 65 -2.26 0.00 -3.77
C PHE A 65 -3.16 1.07 -3.17
N THR A 66 -4.00 1.66 -4.01
CA THR A 66 -4.98 2.67 -3.59
C THR A 66 -6.38 2.11 -3.77
N PRO A 67 -7.04 1.69 -2.67
CA PRO A 67 -8.42 1.22 -2.75
C PRO A 67 -9.34 2.40 -3.08
N ARG A 68 -10.23 2.22 -4.07
CA ARG A 68 -11.29 3.18 -4.41
C ARG A 68 -12.66 2.61 -4.05
N TRP A 69 -13.68 3.47 -3.96
CA TRP A 69 -15.05 3.04 -3.68
C TRP A 69 -15.51 1.93 -4.65
N LEU A 70 -15.35 2.18 -5.95
CA LEU A 70 -15.64 1.22 -7.02
C LEU A 70 -14.31 0.81 -7.69
N GLY A 71 -13.66 -0.25 -7.15
CA GLY A 71 -12.44 -0.79 -7.72
C GLY A 71 -11.19 -0.55 -6.87
N ARG A 72 -10.04 -0.62 -7.53
CA ARG A 72 -8.71 -0.41 -6.96
C ARG A 72 -7.80 0.18 -8.04
N GLN A 73 -6.85 0.97 -7.62
CA GLN A 73 -5.73 1.41 -8.45
C GLN A 73 -4.47 0.76 -7.89
N GLU A 74 -3.69 0.18 -8.77
CA GLU A 74 -2.43 -0.46 -8.44
C GLU A 74 -1.36 0.10 -9.37
N GLU A 75 -0.29 0.63 -8.80
CA GLU A 75 0.86 1.14 -9.51
C GLU A 75 2.09 0.37 -9.05
N SER A 76 2.87 -0.13 -9.97
CA SER A 76 4.03 -0.97 -9.70
C SER A 76 5.26 -0.43 -10.41
N ILE A 77 6.37 -0.32 -9.67
CA ILE A 77 7.68 0.07 -10.21
C ILE A 77 8.67 -1.04 -9.88
N HIS A 78 9.39 -1.51 -10.89
CA HIS A 78 10.47 -2.47 -10.71
C HIS A 78 11.69 -1.80 -10.06
N MET A 79 12.42 -2.51 -9.18
CA MET A 79 13.58 -1.96 -8.46
C MET A 79 14.65 -1.38 -9.38
N ALA A 80 14.86 -1.96 -10.56
CA ALA A 80 15.79 -1.43 -11.57
C ALA A 80 15.41 -0.05 -12.12
N HIS A 81 14.14 0.33 -12.02
CA HIS A 81 13.64 1.61 -12.56
C HIS A 81 13.47 2.69 -11.48
N ILE A 82 13.81 2.44 -10.24
CA ILE A 82 13.81 3.44 -9.19
C ILE A 82 15.07 4.29 -9.31
N ALA A 83 14.88 5.59 -9.54
CA ALA A 83 15.97 6.55 -9.66
C ALA A 83 16.33 7.17 -8.31
N SER A 84 15.33 7.60 -7.55
CA SER A 84 15.51 8.18 -6.22
C SER A 84 14.30 8.00 -5.32
N VAL A 85 14.53 8.03 -4.00
CA VAL A 85 13.49 8.03 -2.99
C VAL A 85 13.64 9.29 -2.13
N LYS A 86 12.67 10.18 -2.20
CA LYS A 86 12.61 11.42 -1.43
C LYS A 86 11.58 11.30 -0.31
N ILE A 87 11.90 11.81 0.87
CA ILE A 87 10.98 11.87 2.01
C ILE A 87 10.76 13.34 2.36
N ASP A 88 9.51 13.77 2.28
CA ASP A 88 9.08 15.06 2.78
C ASP A 88 8.42 14.88 4.15
N THR A 89 9.12 15.31 5.20
CA THR A 89 8.65 15.15 6.57
C THR A 89 7.86 16.38 7.01
N HIS A 90 6.63 16.14 7.46
CA HIS A 90 5.78 17.13 8.14
C HIS A 90 5.70 16.81 9.64
N LEU A 91 4.99 17.64 10.40
CA LEU A 91 4.93 17.55 11.86
C LEU A 91 4.57 16.17 12.42
N LEU A 92 3.63 15.45 11.79
CA LEU A 92 3.13 14.15 12.25
C LEU A 92 3.21 13.04 11.19
N LEU A 93 3.25 13.42 9.94
CA LEU A 93 3.20 12.50 8.81
C LEU A 93 4.26 12.88 7.78
N SER A 94 4.69 11.90 7.01
CA SER A 94 5.66 12.08 5.94
C SER A 94 5.08 11.59 4.62
N ASN A 95 5.52 12.20 3.53
CA ASN A 95 5.25 11.76 2.18
C ASN A 95 6.52 11.12 1.61
N VAL A 96 6.37 10.01 0.91
CA VAL A 96 7.46 9.35 0.22
C VAL A 96 7.22 9.48 -1.27
N LEU A 97 8.14 10.11 -1.97
CA LEU A 97 8.13 10.24 -3.43
C LEU A 97 9.19 9.30 -4.01
N ILE A 98 8.75 8.36 -4.83
CA ILE A 98 9.61 7.40 -5.53
C ILE A 98 9.70 7.85 -6.98
N GLU A 99 10.85 8.39 -7.36
CA GLU A 99 11.13 8.83 -8.73
C GLU A 99 11.62 7.65 -9.57
N THR A 100 11.20 7.63 -10.82
CA THR A 100 11.55 6.56 -11.77
C THR A 100 12.52 7.03 -12.84
N SER A 101 13.40 6.15 -13.26
CA SER A 101 14.20 6.28 -14.47
C SER A 101 13.42 5.70 -15.65
N GLY A 102 13.34 6.42 -16.79
CA GLY A 102 12.72 5.88 -18.00
C GLY A 102 11.30 6.37 -18.30
N GLY A 103 10.84 7.48 -17.71
CA GLY A 103 9.60 8.16 -18.11
C GLY A 103 8.30 7.60 -17.54
N ALA A 104 8.36 6.61 -16.65
CA ALA A 104 7.20 6.21 -15.88
C ALA A 104 6.83 7.28 -14.83
N SER A 105 5.56 7.42 -14.53
CA SER A 105 5.09 8.36 -13.50
C SER A 105 5.68 8.04 -12.13
N PRO A 106 6.13 9.05 -11.37
CA PRO A 106 6.61 8.82 -10.01
C PRO A 106 5.46 8.35 -9.10
N ILE A 107 5.77 7.46 -8.17
CA ILE A 107 4.82 7.05 -7.13
C ILE A 107 4.90 8.00 -5.94
N ALA A 108 3.79 8.64 -5.61
CA ALA A 108 3.67 9.52 -4.44
C ALA A 108 2.86 8.82 -3.34
N CYS A 109 3.52 8.44 -2.26
CA CYS A 109 2.92 7.81 -1.08
C CYS A 109 2.69 8.86 -0.01
N HIS A 110 1.45 9.28 0.19
CA HIS A 110 1.10 10.35 1.12
C HIS A 110 0.66 9.83 2.48
N GLY A 111 1.06 10.53 3.54
CA GLY A 111 0.49 10.35 4.86
C GLY A 111 0.97 9.11 5.61
N HIS A 112 2.21 8.71 5.42
CA HIS A 112 2.85 7.69 6.23
C HIS A 112 3.41 8.28 7.53
N ARG A 113 3.57 7.47 8.57
CA ARG A 113 4.31 7.89 9.77
C ARG A 113 5.78 8.10 9.39
N THR A 114 6.45 9.05 10.03
CA THR A 114 7.85 9.35 9.73
C THR A 114 8.78 8.14 9.88
N GLY A 115 8.52 7.30 10.90
CA GLY A 115 9.23 6.03 11.08
C GLY A 115 9.02 5.06 9.91
N ASP A 116 7.77 4.90 9.46
CA ASP A 116 7.43 4.03 8.33
C ASP A 116 8.07 4.55 7.03
N ALA A 117 8.04 5.86 6.79
CA ALA A 117 8.66 6.49 5.62
C ALA A 117 10.18 6.24 5.57
N THR A 118 10.85 6.38 6.71
CA THR A 118 12.30 6.09 6.83
C THR A 118 12.58 4.61 6.59
N GLN A 119 11.75 3.73 7.14
CA GLN A 119 11.88 2.29 6.96
C GLN A 119 11.64 1.88 5.50
N MET A 120 10.64 2.46 4.83
CA MET A 120 10.39 2.26 3.39
C MET A 120 11.62 2.63 2.56
N LYS A 121 12.21 3.81 2.81
CA LYS A 121 13.41 4.25 2.10
C LYS A 121 14.57 3.27 2.30
N ASN A 122 14.89 2.93 3.54
CA ASN A 122 16.00 2.02 3.86
C ASN A 122 15.80 0.64 3.20
N LEU A 123 14.57 0.16 3.16
CA LEU A 123 14.23 -1.13 2.57
C LEU A 123 14.39 -1.11 1.04
N ILE A 124 13.93 -0.04 0.38
CA ILE A 124 14.10 0.16 -1.06
C ILE A 124 15.58 0.23 -1.42
N GLU A 125 16.36 1.07 -0.72
CA GLU A 125 17.80 1.22 -0.96
C GLU A 125 18.56 -0.12 -0.76
N ARG A 126 18.18 -0.89 0.25
CA ARG A 126 18.74 -2.22 0.50
C ARG A 126 18.44 -3.18 -0.65
N TYR A 127 17.18 -3.30 -1.05
CA TYR A 127 16.79 -4.20 -2.13
C TYR A 127 17.37 -3.77 -3.47
N GLN A 128 17.47 -2.47 -3.72
CA GLN A 128 18.13 -1.92 -4.90
C GLN A 128 19.62 -2.27 -4.93
N SER A 129 20.31 -2.12 -3.80
CA SER A 129 21.71 -2.50 -3.66
C SER A 129 21.92 -4.01 -3.88
N ASP A 130 21.03 -4.84 -3.34
CA ASP A 130 21.09 -6.30 -3.52
C ASP A 130 20.78 -6.70 -4.97
N TYR A 131 19.87 -5.99 -5.65
CA TYR A 131 19.56 -6.19 -7.05
C TYR A 131 20.79 -5.94 -7.92
N TYR A 132 21.42 -4.78 -7.82
CA TYR A 132 22.62 -4.45 -8.59
C TYR A 132 23.83 -5.33 -8.26
N ARG A 133 23.93 -5.81 -7.02
CA ARG A 133 25.00 -6.74 -6.64
C ARG A 133 24.85 -8.09 -7.32
N ARG A 134 23.62 -8.59 -7.49
CA ARG A 134 23.36 -9.86 -8.21
C ARG A 134 23.67 -9.73 -9.69
N ASP A 135 23.30 -8.60 -10.30
CA ASP A 135 23.57 -8.36 -11.72
C ASP A 135 25.06 -8.09 -12.01
N ALA A 136 25.83 -7.60 -11.02
CA ALA A 136 27.25 -7.33 -11.15
C ALA A 136 28.14 -8.60 -11.02
N VAL A 137 27.58 -9.76 -10.67
CA VAL A 137 28.27 -11.05 -10.71
C VAL A 137 27.83 -11.84 -11.93
N PRO A 138 28.42 -11.59 -13.14
CA PRO A 138 28.13 -12.38 -14.32
C PRO A 138 28.85 -13.72 -14.19
N GLY A 139 28.10 -14.78 -13.97
CA GLY A 139 28.50 -16.11 -14.35
C GLY A 139 29.52 -16.82 -13.49
N SER A 140 29.02 -17.51 -12.46
CA SER A 140 29.66 -18.71 -11.96
C SER A 140 28.69 -19.88 -11.94
N THR A 141 28.16 -20.24 -13.10
CA THR A 141 27.65 -21.62 -13.35
C THR A 141 27.51 -21.84 -14.85
N GLY A 142 28.65 -21.93 -15.52
CA GLY A 142 28.68 -22.75 -16.72
C GLY A 142 28.85 -24.22 -16.23
N PRO A 143 27.97 -25.16 -16.58
CA PRO A 143 28.28 -26.57 -16.39
C PRO A 143 29.47 -26.87 -17.30
N ALA A 144 30.58 -27.29 -16.66
CA ALA A 144 31.72 -27.89 -17.36
C ALA A 144 31.21 -29.11 -18.14
N GLY A 145 31.14 -28.96 -19.45
CA GLY A 145 30.91 -30.07 -20.35
C GLY A 145 32.01 -31.13 -20.21
N ARG A 146 31.61 -32.33 -20.07
CA ARG A 146 32.29 -33.55 -20.55
C ARG A 146 31.22 -34.51 -21.03
#